data_f5c1fed639eeb5d8e4db8220384b730e
#
_entry.id   f5c1fed639eeb5d8e4db8220384b730e
#
_cell.length_a   1.000
_cell.length_b   1.000
_cell.length_c   1.000
_cell.angle_alpha   90.00
_cell.angle_beta   90.00
_cell.angle_gamma   90.00
#
_symmetry.space_group_name_H-M   'P 1'
#
loop_
_entity.id
_entity.type
_entity.pdbx_description
1 polymer ?
#
loop_
_entity_poly.entity_id
_entity_poly.type
_entity_poly.pdbx_seq_one_letter_code
_entity_poly.pdbx_strand_id
1 'polypeptide(L)'
;MALQPARSRYWLGAGLVFLAAFCFAMKGILIKLAYQYPIDAISLLTLRMLFALPFYIAISIQLARTQPPLHLTTKQWATLAMLGITGYYLASFFNFLGLVYITASLERILLFVYPTFVLLMNAIGFGRRVTRLQLIALALTYAGIVLAFWGNVESSIQKNVALGAFWVVLSGLVYAIYLVGSDRVINWVGSQRYTCYAMMAATIPTVLHCALHNGLQLTHYPVPVYFLGLGMAIFVTVIPTFMIAEGIKRVGSGNASIIASVGPIFTIILSTTVLHETISYAQVAGTFLVLAGVFLIGWRGK
;
A
#
# COMPACT_ATOMS: atom_id res chain seq x y z
N MET A 1 -0.61 40.52 -10.11
CA MET A 1 -1.77 39.80 -9.53
C MET A 1 -1.91 38.40 -10.12
N ALA A 2 -0.84 37.58 -10.16
CA ALA A 2 -0.80 36.29 -10.85
C ALA A 2 -0.44 35.08 -9.94
N LEU A 3 -0.60 35.20 -8.61
CA LEU A 3 -0.20 34.17 -7.63
C LEU A 3 -1.35 33.25 -7.16
N GLN A 4 -2.60 33.52 -7.53
CA GLN A 4 -3.75 32.70 -7.09
C GLN A 4 -3.84 31.31 -7.75
N PRO A 5 -3.56 31.08 -9.05
CA PRO A 5 -3.73 29.77 -9.65
C PRO A 5 -2.74 28.70 -9.14
N ALA A 6 -1.52 29.10 -8.77
CA ALA A 6 -0.50 28.17 -8.24
C ALA A 6 -0.88 27.65 -6.83
N ARG A 7 -1.41 28.52 -5.95
CA ARG A 7 -1.83 28.18 -4.61
C ARG A 7 -3.06 27.27 -4.60
N SER A 8 -4.03 27.52 -5.43
CA SER A 8 -5.22 26.68 -5.60
C SER A 8 -4.85 25.26 -6.11
N ARG A 9 -3.94 25.16 -7.07
CA ARG A 9 -3.43 23.86 -7.58
C ARG A 9 -2.71 23.06 -6.52
N TYR A 10 -1.93 23.70 -5.66
CA TYR A 10 -1.23 23.05 -4.55
C TYR A 10 -2.24 22.47 -3.55
N TRP A 11 -3.22 23.24 -3.09
CA TRP A 11 -4.21 22.78 -2.11
C TRP A 11 -5.10 21.66 -2.67
N LEU A 12 -5.44 21.71 -3.96
CA LEU A 12 -6.14 20.60 -4.61
C LEU A 12 -5.29 19.33 -4.63
N GLY A 13 -3.99 19.44 -4.93
CA GLY A 13 -3.06 18.32 -4.86
C GLY A 13 -2.90 17.75 -3.47
N ALA A 14 -2.78 18.61 -2.45
CA ALA A 14 -2.72 18.21 -1.05
C ALA A 14 -4.00 17.49 -0.60
N GLY A 15 -5.17 17.99 -0.97
CA GLY A 15 -6.46 17.35 -0.71
C GLY A 15 -6.58 15.96 -1.36
N LEU A 16 -6.12 15.80 -2.60
CA LEU A 16 -6.10 14.50 -3.27
C LEU A 16 -5.22 13.49 -2.56
N VAL A 17 -4.02 13.88 -2.12
CA VAL A 17 -3.11 13.00 -1.34
C VAL A 17 -3.72 12.63 0.00
N PHE A 18 -4.32 13.60 0.70
CA PHE A 18 -4.97 13.37 1.99
C PHE A 18 -6.13 12.37 1.88
N LEU A 19 -7.01 12.56 0.89
CA LEU A 19 -8.12 11.64 0.62
C LEU A 19 -7.61 10.26 0.18
N ALA A 20 -6.56 10.19 -0.63
CA ALA A 20 -5.93 8.92 -0.99
C ALA A 20 -5.37 8.19 0.24
N ALA A 21 -4.74 8.92 1.17
CA ALA A 21 -4.24 8.34 2.42
C ALA A 21 -5.37 7.78 3.29
N PHE A 22 -6.51 8.49 3.37
CA PHE A 22 -7.72 8.00 4.03
C PHE A 22 -8.24 6.72 3.35
N CYS A 23 -8.37 6.71 2.02
CA CYS A 23 -8.79 5.52 1.27
C CYS A 23 -7.86 4.32 1.52
N PHE A 24 -6.53 4.53 1.51
CA PHE A 24 -5.58 3.46 1.83
C PHE A 24 -5.65 3.00 3.29
N ALA A 25 -6.04 3.86 4.22
CA ALA A 25 -6.25 3.48 5.62
C ALA A 25 -7.42 2.50 5.79
N MET A 26 -8.45 2.60 4.95
CA MET A 26 -9.60 1.68 4.96
C MET A 26 -9.24 0.25 4.56
N LYS A 27 -8.08 0.00 3.90
CA LYS A 27 -7.71 -1.32 3.38
C LYS A 27 -7.77 -2.41 4.45
N GLY A 28 -7.04 -2.22 5.55
CA GLY A 28 -7.00 -3.18 6.65
C GLY A 28 -8.36 -3.42 7.27
N ILE A 29 -9.17 -2.37 7.38
CA ILE A 29 -10.52 -2.43 7.95
C ILE A 29 -11.43 -3.31 7.07
N LEU A 30 -11.48 -3.06 5.75
CA LEU A 30 -12.32 -3.84 4.84
C LEU A 30 -11.87 -5.31 4.76
N ILE A 31 -10.57 -5.59 4.83
CA ILE A 31 -10.05 -6.95 4.89
C ILE A 31 -10.49 -7.64 6.18
N LYS A 32 -10.38 -6.97 7.34
CA LYS A 32 -10.81 -7.52 8.64
C LYS A 32 -12.32 -7.76 8.69
N LEU A 33 -13.12 -6.87 8.10
CA LEU A 33 -14.57 -7.08 7.95
C LEU A 33 -14.87 -8.30 7.06
N ALA A 34 -14.12 -8.47 5.96
CA ALA A 34 -14.29 -9.64 5.09
C ALA A 34 -13.92 -10.95 5.79
N TYR A 35 -12.91 -10.93 6.68
CA TYR A 35 -12.51 -12.11 7.46
C TYR A 35 -13.49 -12.50 8.59
N GLN A 36 -14.54 -11.72 8.82
CA GLN A 36 -15.67 -12.17 9.65
C GLN A 36 -16.52 -13.23 8.93
N TYR A 37 -16.35 -13.40 7.63
CA TYR A 37 -16.94 -14.42 6.80
C TYR A 37 -15.92 -15.52 6.46
N PRO A 38 -16.35 -16.73 6.08
CA PRO A 38 -15.46 -17.84 5.75
C PRO A 38 -14.77 -17.64 4.39
N ILE A 39 -13.92 -16.61 4.28
CA ILE A 39 -13.12 -16.32 3.09
C ILE A 39 -11.64 -16.34 3.44
N ASP A 40 -10.83 -16.95 2.60
CA ASP A 40 -9.37 -16.98 2.70
C ASP A 40 -8.71 -15.78 2.02
N ALA A 41 -7.42 -15.56 2.34
CA ALA A 41 -6.66 -14.40 1.89
C ALA A 41 -6.53 -14.33 0.36
N ILE A 42 -6.33 -15.47 -0.33
CA ILE A 42 -6.14 -15.46 -1.78
C ILE A 42 -7.47 -15.25 -2.52
N SER A 43 -8.56 -15.81 -2.04
CA SER A 43 -9.89 -15.59 -2.61
C SER A 43 -10.32 -14.13 -2.50
N LEU A 44 -10.13 -13.52 -1.32
CA LEU A 44 -10.45 -12.11 -1.11
C LEU A 44 -9.57 -11.19 -1.98
N LEU A 45 -8.28 -11.50 -2.08
CA LEU A 45 -7.36 -10.80 -2.97
C LEU A 45 -7.78 -10.92 -4.43
N THR A 46 -8.20 -12.12 -4.84
CA THR A 46 -8.66 -12.40 -6.21
C THR A 46 -9.93 -11.62 -6.53
N LEU A 47 -10.93 -11.60 -5.66
CA LEU A 47 -12.14 -10.79 -5.83
C LEU A 47 -11.79 -9.31 -6.01
N ARG A 48 -10.93 -8.75 -5.15
CA ARG A 48 -10.46 -7.36 -5.27
C ARG A 48 -9.80 -7.10 -6.62
N MET A 49 -8.92 -7.99 -7.08
CA MET A 49 -8.21 -7.83 -8.36
C MET A 49 -9.15 -7.95 -9.54
N LEU A 50 -10.06 -8.92 -9.54
CA LEU A 50 -11.04 -9.10 -10.61
C LEU A 50 -12.01 -7.93 -10.72
N PHE A 51 -12.47 -7.37 -9.60
CA PHE A 51 -13.33 -6.18 -9.61
C PHE A 51 -12.59 -4.91 -10.02
N ALA A 52 -11.28 -4.81 -9.75
CA ALA A 52 -10.46 -3.68 -10.18
C ALA A 52 -10.06 -3.77 -11.67
N LEU A 53 -9.94 -4.98 -12.23
CA LEU A 53 -9.44 -5.23 -13.58
C LEU A 53 -10.19 -4.47 -14.68
N PRO A 54 -11.53 -4.43 -14.72
CA PRO A 54 -12.26 -3.70 -15.76
C PRO A 54 -11.91 -2.22 -15.80
N PHE A 55 -11.71 -1.59 -14.64
CA PHE A 55 -11.32 -0.18 -14.55
C PHE A 55 -9.93 0.06 -15.13
N TYR A 56 -8.96 -0.80 -14.81
CA TYR A 56 -7.59 -0.67 -15.34
C TYR A 56 -7.53 -0.95 -16.84
N ILE A 57 -8.34 -1.88 -17.36
CA ILE A 57 -8.48 -2.13 -18.80
C ILE A 57 -9.07 -0.88 -19.48
N ALA A 58 -10.19 -0.34 -18.98
CA ALA A 58 -10.83 0.83 -19.55
C ALA A 58 -9.89 2.05 -19.57
N ILE A 59 -9.20 2.32 -18.47
CA ILE A 59 -8.22 3.42 -18.38
C ILE A 59 -7.03 3.17 -19.32
N SER A 60 -6.54 1.95 -19.41
CA SER A 60 -5.45 1.57 -20.32
C SER A 60 -5.82 1.82 -21.79
N ILE A 61 -7.04 1.46 -22.20
CA ILE A 61 -7.57 1.74 -23.54
C ILE A 61 -7.68 3.25 -23.78
N GLN A 62 -8.21 4.01 -22.83
CA GLN A 62 -8.28 5.46 -22.92
C GLN A 62 -6.89 6.10 -23.08
N LEU A 63 -5.90 5.67 -22.27
CA LEU A 63 -4.54 6.16 -22.37
C LEU A 63 -3.86 5.78 -23.69
N ALA A 64 -4.17 4.60 -24.24
CA ALA A 64 -3.66 4.18 -25.55
C ALA A 64 -4.20 5.04 -26.70
N ARG A 65 -5.44 5.54 -26.56
CA ARG A 65 -6.06 6.44 -27.55
C ARG A 65 -5.58 7.88 -27.49
N THR A 66 -5.19 8.35 -26.29
CA THR A 66 -4.87 9.76 -26.02
C THR A 66 -3.40 10.07 -25.94
N GLN A 67 -2.54 9.06 -25.87
CA GLN A 67 -1.09 9.21 -25.72
C GLN A 67 -0.35 8.44 -26.82
N PRO A 68 0.91 8.82 -27.15
CA PRO A 68 1.71 8.14 -28.15
C PRO A 68 1.85 6.64 -27.88
N PRO A 69 1.98 5.80 -28.93
CA PRO A 69 2.19 4.36 -28.76
C PRO A 69 3.45 4.07 -27.95
N LEU A 70 3.43 2.99 -27.17
CA LEU A 70 4.59 2.54 -26.40
C LEU A 70 5.44 1.59 -27.27
N HIS A 71 6.71 1.90 -27.39
CA HIS A 71 7.70 1.05 -28.05
C HIS A 71 8.62 0.45 -26.97
N LEU A 72 8.16 -0.62 -26.31
CA LEU A 72 8.94 -1.33 -25.29
C LEU A 72 9.48 -2.63 -25.87
N THR A 73 10.73 -2.93 -25.52
CA THR A 73 11.33 -4.23 -25.79
C THR A 73 10.68 -5.33 -24.93
N THR A 74 10.78 -6.60 -25.36
CA THR A 74 10.28 -7.74 -24.58
C THR A 74 10.85 -7.76 -23.16
N LYS A 75 12.13 -7.39 -22.99
CA LYS A 75 12.76 -7.29 -21.65
C LYS A 75 12.12 -6.22 -20.78
N GLN A 76 11.76 -5.09 -21.35
CA GLN A 76 11.07 -3.99 -20.61
C GLN A 76 9.65 -4.40 -20.21
N TRP A 77 8.92 -5.07 -21.09
CA TRP A 77 7.61 -5.65 -20.77
C TRP A 77 7.69 -6.69 -19.66
N ALA A 78 8.66 -7.61 -19.73
CA ALA A 78 8.90 -8.60 -18.69
C ALA A 78 9.23 -7.93 -17.34
N THR A 79 10.09 -6.89 -17.34
CA THR A 79 10.44 -6.15 -16.13
C THR A 79 9.22 -5.46 -15.51
N LEU A 80 8.38 -4.83 -16.33
CA LEU A 80 7.14 -4.19 -15.89
C LEU A 80 6.20 -5.21 -15.25
N ALA A 81 5.99 -6.34 -15.93
CA ALA A 81 5.11 -7.40 -15.44
C ALA A 81 5.63 -8.01 -14.12
N MET A 82 6.92 -8.33 -14.04
CA MET A 82 7.54 -8.87 -12.82
C MET A 82 7.43 -7.92 -11.64
N LEU A 83 7.65 -6.63 -11.85
CA LEU A 83 7.46 -5.62 -10.80
C LEU A 83 5.99 -5.50 -10.40
N GLY A 84 5.07 -5.53 -11.35
CA GLY A 84 3.64 -5.56 -11.06
C GLY A 84 3.25 -6.77 -10.20
N ILE A 85 3.70 -7.95 -10.58
CA ILE A 85 3.50 -9.21 -9.83
C ILE A 85 4.07 -9.08 -8.41
N THR A 86 5.29 -8.55 -8.28
CA THR A 86 5.94 -8.37 -6.98
C THR A 86 5.15 -7.42 -6.09
N GLY A 87 4.80 -6.22 -6.59
CA GLY A 87 4.17 -5.17 -5.79
C GLY A 87 2.68 -5.37 -5.52
N TYR A 88 1.92 -5.77 -6.53
CA TYR A 88 0.46 -5.83 -6.41
C TYR A 88 -0.10 -7.21 -6.08
N TYR A 89 0.57 -8.29 -6.47
CA TYR A 89 0.17 -9.63 -6.07
C TYR A 89 0.93 -10.09 -4.83
N LEU A 90 2.25 -10.28 -4.89
CA LEU A 90 3.01 -10.95 -3.84
C LEU A 90 3.01 -10.14 -2.53
N ALA A 91 3.30 -8.83 -2.60
CA ALA A 91 3.24 -7.97 -1.43
C ALA A 91 1.83 -7.89 -0.83
N SER A 92 0.79 -7.79 -1.67
CA SER A 92 -0.59 -7.78 -1.18
C SER A 92 -0.98 -9.11 -0.54
N PHE A 93 -0.59 -10.24 -1.14
CA PHE A 93 -0.90 -11.57 -0.61
C PHE A 93 -0.31 -11.76 0.79
N PHE A 94 0.98 -11.43 1.00
CA PHE A 94 1.59 -11.50 2.32
C PHE A 94 0.93 -10.54 3.32
N ASN A 95 0.53 -9.36 2.88
CA ASN A 95 -0.19 -8.41 3.72
C ASN A 95 -1.57 -8.94 4.15
N PHE A 96 -2.32 -9.56 3.23
CA PHE A 96 -3.60 -10.19 3.53
C PHE A 96 -3.43 -11.37 4.49
N LEU A 97 -2.41 -12.23 4.28
CA LEU A 97 -2.08 -13.31 5.23
C LEU A 97 -1.75 -12.75 6.63
N GLY A 98 -0.99 -11.68 6.71
CA GLY A 98 -0.67 -11.04 7.99
C GLY A 98 -1.91 -10.59 8.75
N LEU A 99 -2.87 -9.98 8.05
CA LEU A 99 -4.13 -9.50 8.63
C LEU A 99 -5.06 -10.61 9.14
N VAL A 100 -4.80 -11.88 8.81
CA VAL A 100 -5.49 -13.00 9.46
C VAL A 100 -5.13 -13.07 10.96
N TYR A 101 -3.87 -12.75 11.30
CA TYR A 101 -3.27 -12.99 12.62
C TYR A 101 -3.11 -11.74 13.49
N ILE A 102 -3.13 -10.54 12.90
CA ILE A 102 -2.91 -9.28 13.64
C ILE A 102 -4.04 -8.27 13.39
N THR A 103 -4.11 -7.24 14.22
CA THR A 103 -5.05 -6.13 14.09
C THR A 103 -4.71 -5.25 12.89
N ALA A 104 -5.70 -4.52 12.37
CA ALA A 104 -5.49 -3.56 11.28
C ALA A 104 -4.58 -2.40 11.71
N SER A 105 -4.67 -2.00 12.97
CA SER A 105 -3.81 -0.97 13.57
C SER A 105 -2.34 -1.41 13.60
N LEU A 106 -2.06 -2.63 14.06
CA LEU A 106 -0.68 -3.15 14.12
C LEU A 106 -0.12 -3.37 12.72
N GLU A 107 -0.91 -3.94 11.79
CA GLU A 107 -0.51 -4.09 10.37
C GLU A 107 -0.01 -2.76 9.80
N ARG A 108 -0.77 -1.68 10.04
CA ARG A 108 -0.44 -0.37 9.51
C ARG A 108 0.88 0.17 10.05
N ILE A 109 1.17 -0.04 11.34
CA ILE A 109 2.42 0.38 11.98
C ILE A 109 3.60 -0.45 11.45
N LEU A 110 3.45 -1.77 11.41
CA LEU A 110 4.49 -2.69 10.92
C LEU A 110 4.84 -2.43 9.45
N LEU A 111 3.86 -2.07 8.63
CA LEU A 111 4.10 -1.80 7.22
C LEU A 111 5.09 -0.64 7.00
N PHE A 112 5.20 0.29 7.96
CA PHE A 112 6.20 1.37 7.90
C PHE A 112 7.67 0.92 8.01
N VAL A 113 7.92 -0.38 8.08
CA VAL A 113 9.27 -0.93 7.90
C VAL A 113 9.77 -0.80 6.45
N TYR A 114 8.86 -0.73 5.45
CA TYR A 114 9.26 -0.71 4.03
C TYR A 114 10.23 0.43 3.64
N PRO A 115 10.16 1.66 4.19
CA PRO A 115 11.13 2.70 3.85
C PRO A 115 12.56 2.34 4.23
N THR A 116 12.73 1.55 5.29
CA THR A 116 14.04 1.02 5.68
C THR A 116 14.61 0.09 4.61
N PHE A 117 13.80 -0.83 4.12
CA PHE A 117 14.21 -1.72 3.03
C PHE A 117 14.55 -0.94 1.76
N VAL A 118 13.75 0.08 1.41
CA VAL A 118 14.05 0.99 0.28
C VAL A 118 15.39 1.69 0.49
N LEU A 119 15.66 2.19 1.69
CA LEU A 119 16.91 2.87 2.02
C LEU A 119 18.10 1.93 1.93
N LEU A 120 18.00 0.73 2.49
CA LEU A 120 19.04 -0.31 2.43
C LEU A 120 19.32 -0.74 0.99
N MET A 121 18.27 -0.99 0.18
CA MET A 121 18.43 -1.34 -1.23
C MET A 121 19.11 -0.21 -2.01
N ASN A 122 18.78 1.05 -1.75
CA ASN A 122 19.44 2.19 -2.37
C ASN A 122 20.91 2.33 -1.93
N ALA A 123 21.21 2.06 -0.66
CA ALA A 123 22.58 2.12 -0.15
C ALA A 123 23.45 1.00 -0.75
N ILE A 124 22.95 -0.24 -0.75
CA ILE A 124 23.69 -1.41 -1.24
C ILE A 124 23.72 -1.46 -2.77
N GLY A 125 22.57 -1.24 -3.43
CA GLY A 125 22.45 -1.41 -4.89
C GLY A 125 22.96 -0.20 -5.69
N PHE A 126 22.91 1.01 -5.13
CA PHE A 126 23.29 2.24 -5.83
C PHE A 126 24.41 3.03 -5.11
N GLY A 127 25.03 2.48 -4.08
CA GLY A 127 26.13 3.10 -3.36
C GLY A 127 25.75 4.42 -2.66
N ARG A 128 24.47 4.70 -2.44
CA ARG A 128 24.01 5.91 -1.76
C ARG A 128 24.37 5.89 -0.29
N ARG A 129 25.05 6.91 0.20
CA ARG A 129 25.41 7.00 1.62
C ARG A 129 24.17 7.28 2.47
N VAL A 130 24.01 6.48 3.54
CA VAL A 130 22.97 6.71 4.54
C VAL A 130 23.37 7.89 5.41
N THR A 131 22.52 8.88 5.52
CA THR A 131 22.80 10.08 6.33
C THR A 131 22.52 9.83 7.81
N ARG A 132 23.15 10.61 8.71
CA ARG A 132 22.88 10.52 10.16
C ARG A 132 21.40 10.75 10.49
N LEU A 133 20.74 11.65 9.77
CA LEU A 133 19.31 11.91 9.94
C LEU A 133 18.45 10.68 9.60
N GLN A 134 18.80 9.96 8.53
CA GLN A 134 18.13 8.72 8.15
C GLN A 134 18.33 7.64 9.22
N LEU A 135 19.51 7.55 9.82
CA LEU A 135 19.74 6.61 10.94
C LEU A 135 18.90 6.95 12.17
N ILE A 136 18.79 8.24 12.54
CA ILE A 136 17.92 8.67 13.65
C ILE A 136 16.45 8.36 13.32
N ALA A 137 16.01 8.66 12.10
CA ALA A 137 14.66 8.36 11.66
C ALA A 137 14.33 6.86 11.71
N LEU A 138 15.28 6.01 11.30
CA LEU A 138 15.17 4.56 11.43
C LEU A 138 15.07 4.13 12.89
N ALA A 139 15.93 4.63 13.75
CA ALA A 139 15.91 4.30 15.17
C ALA A 139 14.55 4.64 15.82
N LEU A 140 13.99 5.82 15.51
CA LEU A 140 12.65 6.22 15.98
C LEU A 140 11.55 5.30 15.42
N THR A 141 11.63 4.97 14.13
CA THR A 141 10.65 4.07 13.49
C THR A 141 10.68 2.68 14.14
N TYR A 142 11.86 2.10 14.35
CA TYR A 142 11.96 0.78 14.96
C TYR A 142 11.59 0.79 16.44
N ALA A 143 11.97 1.81 17.21
CA ALA A 143 11.51 1.96 18.60
C ALA A 143 9.97 2.01 18.66
N GLY A 144 9.34 2.76 17.73
CA GLY A 144 7.89 2.84 17.62
C GLY A 144 7.24 1.51 17.23
N ILE A 145 7.82 0.77 16.28
CA ILE A 145 7.33 -0.55 15.85
C ILE A 145 7.40 -1.55 17.01
N VAL A 146 8.54 -1.62 17.72
CA VAL A 146 8.72 -2.53 18.86
C VAL A 146 7.73 -2.21 19.97
N LEU A 147 7.56 -0.92 20.31
CA LEU A 147 6.61 -0.49 21.34
C LEU A 147 5.17 -0.83 20.96
N ALA A 148 4.77 -0.58 19.73
CA ALA A 148 3.43 -0.92 19.24
C ALA A 148 3.18 -2.43 19.19
N PHE A 149 4.18 -3.21 18.78
CA PHE A 149 4.10 -4.67 18.75
C PHE A 149 3.91 -5.24 20.16
N TRP A 150 4.72 -4.79 21.13
CA TRP A 150 4.63 -5.22 22.51
C TRP A 150 3.26 -4.93 23.11
N GLY A 151 2.76 -3.72 22.95
CA GLY A 151 1.44 -3.33 23.42
C GLY A 151 0.28 -4.10 22.75
N ASN A 152 0.48 -4.62 21.53
CA ASN A 152 -0.51 -5.47 20.87
C ASN A 152 -0.47 -6.90 21.41
N VAL A 153 0.72 -7.47 21.66
CA VAL A 153 0.86 -8.83 22.19
C VAL A 153 0.21 -8.95 23.58
N GLU A 154 0.38 -7.92 24.43
CA GLU A 154 -0.24 -7.91 25.76
C GLU A 154 -1.76 -7.78 25.73
N SER A 155 -2.31 -7.06 24.77
CA SER A 155 -3.74 -6.75 24.70
C SER A 155 -4.55 -7.67 23.77
N SER A 156 -3.88 -8.49 22.93
CA SER A 156 -4.58 -9.27 21.92
C SER A 156 -4.94 -10.68 22.39
N ILE A 157 -6.21 -11.04 22.15
CA ILE A 157 -6.71 -12.42 22.25
C ILE A 157 -6.24 -13.26 21.04
N GLN A 158 -5.58 -12.63 20.07
CA GLN A 158 -5.19 -13.26 18.80
C GLN A 158 -4.00 -14.22 18.99
N LYS A 159 -4.16 -15.46 18.48
CA LYS A 159 -3.10 -16.45 18.45
C LYS A 159 -2.12 -16.13 17.29
N ASN A 160 -0.81 -16.32 17.52
CA ASN A 160 0.25 -16.19 16.49
C ASN A 160 0.49 -14.76 15.94
N VAL A 161 0.43 -13.74 16.80
CA VAL A 161 0.74 -12.34 16.42
C VAL A 161 2.12 -12.22 15.74
N ALA A 162 3.12 -13.00 16.19
CA ALA A 162 4.45 -13.02 15.59
C ALA A 162 4.43 -13.50 14.13
N LEU A 163 3.61 -14.50 13.80
CA LEU A 163 3.45 -14.98 12.43
C LEU A 163 2.79 -13.90 11.53
N GLY A 164 1.77 -13.22 12.06
CA GLY A 164 1.14 -12.11 11.35
C GLY A 164 2.11 -10.95 11.09
N ALA A 165 2.91 -10.58 12.10
CA ALA A 165 3.95 -9.58 11.96
C ALA A 165 5.01 -9.98 10.92
N PHE A 166 5.45 -11.25 10.92
CA PHE A 166 6.37 -11.77 9.91
C PHE A 166 5.83 -11.59 8.48
N TRP A 167 4.56 -11.95 8.23
CA TRP A 167 3.97 -11.78 6.92
C TRP A 167 3.85 -10.31 6.50
N VAL A 168 3.54 -9.40 7.40
CA VAL A 168 3.47 -7.96 7.11
C VAL A 168 4.86 -7.38 6.83
N VAL A 169 5.88 -7.76 7.60
CA VAL A 169 7.27 -7.33 7.36
C VAL A 169 7.77 -7.85 6.02
N LEU A 170 7.49 -9.12 5.68
CA LEU A 170 7.80 -9.70 4.38
C LEU A 170 7.08 -8.98 3.23
N SER A 171 5.81 -8.63 3.43
CA SER A 171 5.07 -7.76 2.51
C SER A 171 5.79 -6.43 2.29
N GLY A 172 6.26 -5.79 3.36
CA GLY A 172 7.01 -4.54 3.32
C GLY A 172 8.32 -4.66 2.54
N LEU A 173 9.06 -5.77 2.70
CA LEU A 173 10.27 -6.06 1.93
C LEU A 173 9.98 -6.20 0.44
N VAL A 174 8.99 -7.02 0.09
CA VAL A 174 8.58 -7.26 -1.30
C VAL A 174 8.05 -5.97 -1.95
N TYR A 175 7.32 -5.17 -1.19
CA TYR A 175 6.85 -3.86 -1.64
C TYR A 175 8.01 -2.87 -1.87
N ALA A 176 9.06 -2.91 -1.05
CA ALA A 176 10.26 -2.10 -1.24
C ALA A 176 11.00 -2.47 -2.54
N ILE A 177 11.11 -3.77 -2.88
CA ILE A 177 11.67 -4.22 -4.16
C ILE A 177 10.87 -3.63 -5.33
N TYR A 178 9.54 -3.71 -5.25
CA TYR A 178 8.65 -3.10 -6.23
C TYR A 178 8.89 -1.59 -6.36
N LEU A 179 8.95 -0.84 -5.26
CA LEU A 179 9.14 0.62 -5.29
C LEU A 179 10.46 1.00 -5.95
N VAL A 180 11.57 0.37 -5.53
CA VAL A 180 12.91 0.65 -6.07
C VAL A 180 13.00 0.32 -7.57
N GLY A 181 12.39 -0.81 -7.98
CA GLY A 181 12.36 -1.21 -9.39
C GLY A 181 11.46 -0.33 -10.26
N SER A 182 10.36 0.16 -9.68
CA SER A 182 9.33 0.93 -10.41
C SER A 182 9.80 2.27 -10.92
N ASP A 183 10.68 2.97 -10.20
CA ASP A 183 11.19 4.29 -10.59
C ASP A 183 11.75 4.29 -12.01
N ARG A 184 12.48 3.24 -12.38
CA ARG A 184 13.06 3.12 -13.73
C ARG A 184 11.98 2.87 -14.79
N VAL A 185 11.01 2.01 -14.50
CA VAL A 185 9.97 1.64 -15.46
C VAL A 185 8.95 2.77 -15.65
N ILE A 186 8.63 3.51 -14.59
CA ILE A 186 7.75 4.69 -14.67
C ILE A 186 8.31 5.74 -15.63
N ASN A 187 9.62 5.89 -15.70
CA ASN A 187 10.27 6.81 -16.65
C ASN A 187 10.10 6.37 -18.12
N TRP A 188 9.88 5.08 -18.39
CA TRP A 188 9.68 4.58 -19.76
C TRP A 188 8.23 4.74 -20.24
N VAL A 189 7.24 4.55 -19.34
CA VAL A 189 5.84 4.41 -19.73
C VAL A 189 4.92 5.46 -19.13
N GLY A 190 5.40 6.21 -18.13
CA GLY A 190 4.59 7.09 -17.30
C GLY A 190 3.84 6.34 -16.18
N SER A 191 3.57 7.04 -15.07
CA SER A 191 3.02 6.43 -13.87
C SER A 191 1.64 5.78 -14.09
N GLN A 192 0.75 6.43 -14.82
CA GLN A 192 -0.62 5.92 -15.06
C GLN A 192 -0.61 4.63 -15.89
N ARG A 193 0.12 4.60 -17.02
CA ARG A 193 0.26 3.39 -17.84
C ARG A 193 0.94 2.27 -17.07
N TYR A 194 2.02 2.59 -16.34
CA TYR A 194 2.70 1.64 -15.48
C TYR A 194 1.74 0.98 -14.52
N THR A 195 0.96 1.76 -13.79
CA THR A 195 -0.01 1.23 -12.82
C THR A 195 -1.04 0.31 -13.47
N CYS A 196 -1.63 0.72 -14.62
CA CYS A 196 -2.60 -0.11 -15.32
C CYS A 196 -2.00 -1.46 -15.74
N TYR A 197 -0.85 -1.43 -16.42
CA TYR A 197 -0.22 -2.67 -16.91
C TYR A 197 0.31 -3.56 -15.77
N ALA A 198 0.86 -2.96 -14.71
CA ALA A 198 1.34 -3.69 -13.54
C ALA A 198 0.19 -4.39 -12.79
N MET A 199 -0.97 -3.72 -12.65
CA MET A 199 -2.16 -4.30 -12.03
C MET A 199 -2.75 -5.43 -12.90
N MET A 200 -2.84 -5.24 -14.21
CA MET A 200 -3.28 -6.29 -15.13
C MET A 200 -2.36 -7.51 -15.08
N ALA A 201 -1.04 -7.30 -15.10
CA ALA A 201 -0.05 -8.37 -15.00
C ALA A 201 -0.14 -9.12 -13.66
N ALA A 202 -0.37 -8.40 -12.55
CA ALA A 202 -0.51 -8.99 -11.22
C ALA A 202 -1.80 -9.82 -11.05
N THR A 203 -2.86 -9.49 -11.80
CA THR A 203 -4.13 -10.22 -11.74
C THR A 203 -3.97 -11.66 -12.22
N ILE A 204 -3.12 -11.90 -13.22
CA ILE A 204 -2.91 -13.24 -13.80
C ILE A 204 -2.44 -14.25 -12.74
N PRO A 205 -1.28 -14.06 -12.06
CA PRO A 205 -0.83 -14.99 -11.03
C PRO A 205 -1.74 -15.03 -9.80
N THR A 206 -2.47 -13.95 -9.51
CA THR A 206 -3.47 -13.95 -8.42
C THR A 206 -4.59 -14.93 -8.71
N VAL A 207 -5.17 -14.86 -9.91
CA VAL A 207 -6.23 -15.77 -10.35
C VAL A 207 -5.71 -17.21 -10.45
N LEU A 208 -4.51 -17.40 -11.00
CA LEU A 208 -3.88 -18.72 -11.10
C LEU A 208 -3.66 -19.34 -9.70
N HIS A 209 -3.15 -18.56 -8.76
CA HIS A 209 -2.95 -19.02 -7.38
C HIS A 209 -4.28 -19.43 -6.73
N CYS A 210 -5.32 -18.62 -6.89
CA CYS A 210 -6.66 -18.96 -6.40
C CYS A 210 -7.21 -20.24 -7.05
N ALA A 211 -6.99 -20.39 -8.37
CA ALA A 211 -7.40 -21.60 -9.10
C ALA A 211 -6.71 -22.87 -8.58
N LEU A 212 -5.42 -22.76 -8.28
CA LEU A 212 -4.64 -23.89 -7.73
C LEU A 212 -4.96 -24.17 -6.27
N HIS A 213 -5.36 -23.15 -5.50
CA HIS A 213 -5.65 -23.28 -4.07
C HIS A 213 -7.04 -23.85 -3.81
N ASN A 214 -8.08 -23.34 -4.47
CA ASN A 214 -9.47 -23.69 -4.21
C ASN A 214 -10.36 -23.89 -5.46
N GLY A 215 -9.74 -24.07 -6.65
CA GLY A 215 -10.47 -24.31 -7.90
C GLY A 215 -11.29 -23.12 -8.40
N LEU A 216 -10.93 -21.87 -8.03
CA LEU A 216 -11.67 -20.64 -8.36
C LEU A 216 -13.13 -20.65 -7.86
N GLN A 217 -13.38 -21.27 -6.71
CA GLN A 217 -14.70 -21.29 -6.09
C GLN A 217 -15.04 -19.92 -5.49
N LEU A 218 -15.22 -18.92 -6.36
CA LEU A 218 -15.49 -17.54 -5.97
C LEU A 218 -16.98 -17.19 -5.87
N THR A 219 -17.88 -18.12 -6.23
CA THR A 219 -19.34 -17.86 -6.31
C THR A 219 -20.10 -18.27 -5.05
N HIS A 220 -19.46 -18.92 -4.08
CA HIS A 220 -20.13 -19.50 -2.91
C HIS A 220 -20.02 -18.65 -1.63
N TYR A 221 -19.43 -17.45 -1.73
CA TYR A 221 -19.30 -16.57 -0.56
C TYR A 221 -20.61 -15.81 -0.27
N PRO A 222 -20.84 -15.41 0.97
CA PRO A 222 -21.97 -14.55 1.32
C PRO A 222 -21.90 -13.20 0.57
N VAL A 223 -23.07 -12.68 0.21
CA VAL A 223 -23.21 -11.41 -0.56
C VAL A 223 -22.38 -10.26 -0.01
N PRO A 224 -22.27 -10.02 1.32
CA PRO A 224 -21.43 -8.95 1.86
C PRO A 224 -19.96 -9.03 1.45
N VAL A 225 -19.41 -10.23 1.23
CA VAL A 225 -18.02 -10.41 0.80
C VAL A 225 -17.77 -9.80 -0.58
N TYR A 226 -18.72 -9.92 -1.51
CA TYR A 226 -18.61 -9.31 -2.84
C TYR A 226 -18.68 -7.79 -2.77
N PHE A 227 -19.56 -7.24 -1.93
CA PHE A 227 -19.61 -5.78 -1.70
C PHE A 227 -18.33 -5.25 -1.06
N LEU A 228 -17.75 -5.97 -0.10
CA LEU A 228 -16.46 -5.62 0.50
C LEU A 228 -15.33 -5.72 -0.54
N GLY A 229 -15.31 -6.77 -1.36
CA GLY A 229 -14.37 -6.94 -2.47
C GLY A 229 -14.46 -5.81 -3.50
N LEU A 230 -15.68 -5.44 -3.90
CA LEU A 230 -15.94 -4.32 -4.80
C LEU A 230 -15.55 -2.97 -4.17
N GLY A 231 -15.88 -2.77 -2.90
CA GLY A 231 -15.48 -1.59 -2.13
C GLY A 231 -13.95 -1.46 -2.05
N MET A 232 -13.24 -2.56 -1.80
CA MET A 232 -11.78 -2.59 -1.84
C MET A 232 -11.23 -2.27 -3.24
N ALA A 233 -11.83 -2.82 -4.30
CA ALA A 233 -11.41 -2.56 -5.67
C ALA A 233 -11.53 -1.07 -6.02
N ILE A 234 -12.65 -0.44 -5.70
CA ILE A 234 -12.94 0.95 -6.07
C ILE A 234 -12.26 1.93 -5.11
N PHE A 235 -12.57 1.85 -3.80
CA PHE A 235 -12.20 2.88 -2.82
C PHE A 235 -10.78 2.72 -2.27
N VAL A 236 -10.22 1.52 -2.31
CA VAL A 236 -8.88 1.27 -1.74
C VAL A 236 -7.82 0.96 -2.80
N THR A 237 -8.25 0.70 -4.04
CA THR A 237 -7.32 0.34 -5.11
C THR A 237 -7.39 1.34 -6.26
N VAL A 238 -8.48 1.42 -7.02
CA VAL A 238 -8.55 2.22 -8.25
C VAL A 238 -8.50 3.72 -7.95
N ILE A 239 -9.44 4.24 -7.18
CA ILE A 239 -9.55 5.68 -6.88
C ILE A 239 -8.28 6.23 -6.25
N PRO A 240 -7.77 5.69 -5.11
CA PRO A 240 -6.62 6.29 -4.44
C PRO A 240 -5.33 6.20 -5.25
N THR A 241 -5.17 5.20 -6.12
CA THR A 241 -4.01 5.09 -6.99
C THR A 241 -3.89 6.27 -7.94
N PHE A 242 -5.00 6.69 -8.55
CA PHE A 242 -4.98 7.86 -9.44
C PHE A 242 -4.98 9.18 -8.67
N MET A 243 -5.64 9.25 -7.52
CA MET A 243 -5.60 10.43 -6.64
C MET A 243 -4.18 10.72 -6.15
N ILE A 244 -3.45 9.71 -5.70
CA ILE A 244 -2.06 9.89 -5.24
C ILE A 244 -1.14 10.30 -6.39
N ALA A 245 -1.28 9.69 -7.57
CA ALA A 245 -0.49 10.05 -8.74
C ALA A 245 -0.71 11.51 -9.18
N GLU A 246 -1.97 11.96 -9.25
CA GLU A 246 -2.30 13.34 -9.60
C GLU A 246 -1.91 14.32 -8.48
N GLY A 247 -2.05 13.91 -7.22
CA GLY A 247 -1.60 14.67 -6.06
C GLY A 247 -0.08 14.91 -6.08
N ILE A 248 0.73 13.86 -6.28
CA ILE A 248 2.20 13.95 -6.39
C ILE A 248 2.62 14.90 -7.51
N LYS A 249 1.95 14.84 -8.66
CA LYS A 249 2.22 15.73 -9.78
C LYS A 249 2.04 17.22 -9.44
N ARG A 250 1.15 17.54 -8.48
CA ARG A 250 0.81 18.92 -8.09
C ARG A 250 1.61 19.44 -6.91
N VAL A 251 1.88 18.59 -5.90
CA VAL A 251 2.55 19.01 -4.66
C VAL A 251 3.99 18.51 -4.56
N GLY A 252 4.42 17.61 -5.45
CA GLY A 252 5.71 16.94 -5.42
C GLY A 252 5.72 15.73 -4.47
N SER A 253 6.62 14.77 -4.71
CA SER A 253 6.70 13.51 -3.96
C SER A 253 7.00 13.71 -2.47
N GLY A 254 7.88 14.67 -2.12
CA GLY A 254 8.24 14.96 -0.73
C GLY A 254 7.04 15.44 0.09
N ASN A 255 6.29 16.44 -0.40
CA ASN A 255 5.10 16.95 0.28
C ASN A 255 3.99 15.88 0.31
N ALA A 256 3.79 15.13 -0.77
CA ALA A 256 2.82 14.04 -0.82
C ALA A 256 3.14 12.97 0.23
N SER A 257 4.40 12.58 0.42
CA SER A 257 4.80 11.63 1.46
C SER A 257 4.47 12.11 2.86
N ILE A 258 4.72 13.41 3.16
CA ILE A 258 4.38 14.02 4.45
C ILE A 258 2.86 14.01 4.68
N ILE A 259 2.07 14.39 3.68
CA ILE A 259 0.61 14.39 3.78
C ILE A 259 0.07 12.95 3.94
N ALA A 260 0.61 12.00 3.19
CA ALA A 260 0.21 10.61 3.25
C ALA A 260 0.56 9.93 4.59
N SER A 261 1.52 10.45 5.36
CA SER A 261 1.88 9.90 6.67
C SER A 261 0.77 10.03 7.74
N VAL A 262 -0.30 10.75 7.46
CA VAL A 262 -1.52 10.75 8.29
C VAL A 262 -2.27 9.40 8.27
N GLY A 263 -1.98 8.53 7.32
CA GLY A 263 -2.65 7.25 7.13
C GLY A 263 -2.80 6.38 8.39
N PRO A 264 -1.78 6.19 9.24
CA PRO A 264 -1.91 5.43 10.49
C PRO A 264 -2.94 6.00 11.45
N ILE A 265 -3.06 7.34 11.53
CA ILE A 265 -4.05 7.99 12.38
C ILE A 265 -5.47 7.60 11.92
N PHE A 266 -5.73 7.66 10.62
CA PHE A 266 -7.01 7.21 10.06
C PHE A 266 -7.27 5.72 10.30
N THR A 267 -6.24 4.87 10.17
CA THR A 267 -6.40 3.44 10.44
C THR A 267 -6.76 3.20 11.90
N ILE A 268 -6.12 3.88 12.85
CA ILE A 268 -6.43 3.79 14.28
C ILE A 268 -7.88 4.22 14.54
N ILE A 269 -8.30 5.36 14.03
CA ILE A 269 -9.68 5.85 14.20
C ILE A 269 -10.68 4.84 13.61
N LEU A 270 -10.44 4.34 12.40
CA LEU A 270 -11.34 3.40 11.76
C LEU A 270 -11.34 2.02 12.45
N SER A 271 -10.20 1.55 12.92
CA SER A 271 -10.13 0.25 13.61
C SER A 271 -10.85 0.28 14.96
N THR A 272 -10.75 1.38 15.70
CA THR A 272 -11.50 1.55 16.95
C THR A 272 -12.99 1.73 16.72
N THR A 273 -13.38 2.52 15.73
CA THR A 273 -14.80 2.86 15.51
C THR A 273 -15.58 1.78 14.78
N VAL A 274 -14.95 1.09 13.82
CA VAL A 274 -15.61 0.10 12.93
C VAL A 274 -15.35 -1.34 13.36
N LEU A 275 -14.10 -1.65 13.75
CA LEU A 275 -13.73 -3.02 14.16
C LEU A 275 -13.77 -3.19 15.68
N HIS A 276 -13.99 -2.12 16.44
CA HIS A 276 -13.96 -2.12 17.92
C HIS A 276 -12.63 -2.69 18.47
N GLU A 277 -11.52 -2.48 17.72
CA GLU A 277 -10.19 -2.88 18.18
C GLU A 277 -9.80 -2.07 19.42
N THR A 278 -9.34 -2.74 20.46
CA THR A 278 -8.77 -2.08 21.65
C THR A 278 -7.35 -1.64 21.32
N ILE A 279 -7.03 -0.37 21.59
CA ILE A 279 -5.71 0.19 21.33
C ILE A 279 -5.04 0.50 22.67
N SER A 280 -3.83 -0.09 22.85
CA SER A 280 -3.03 0.19 24.04
C SER A 280 -2.32 1.56 23.95
N TYR A 281 -1.99 2.14 25.10
CA TYR A 281 -1.15 3.36 25.15
C TYR A 281 0.19 3.16 24.45
N ALA A 282 0.76 1.95 24.53
CA ALA A 282 1.98 1.60 23.84
C ALA A 282 1.85 1.66 22.31
N GLN A 283 0.71 1.24 21.76
CA GLN A 283 0.45 1.36 20.32
C GLN A 283 0.31 2.83 19.89
N VAL A 284 -0.35 3.66 20.69
CA VAL A 284 -0.47 5.11 20.42
C VAL A 284 0.91 5.76 20.42
N ALA A 285 1.69 5.54 21.48
CA ALA A 285 3.05 6.08 21.60
C ALA A 285 3.97 5.56 20.47
N GLY A 286 3.88 4.27 20.15
CA GLY A 286 4.60 3.65 19.04
C GLY A 286 4.25 4.27 17.69
N THR A 287 2.97 4.56 17.46
CA THR A 287 2.51 5.24 16.24
C THR A 287 3.12 6.64 16.12
N PHE A 288 3.14 7.41 17.19
CA PHE A 288 3.77 8.75 17.18
C PHE A 288 5.27 8.68 16.88
N LEU A 289 6.00 7.71 17.44
CA LEU A 289 7.42 7.50 17.15
C LEU A 289 7.66 7.13 15.68
N VAL A 290 6.84 6.22 15.13
CA VAL A 290 6.91 5.85 13.70
C VAL A 290 6.64 7.06 12.82
N LEU A 291 5.60 7.84 13.11
CA LEU A 291 5.27 9.04 12.36
C LEU A 291 6.38 10.08 12.42
N ALA A 292 7.00 10.29 13.59
CA ALA A 292 8.14 11.18 13.76
C ALA A 292 9.34 10.73 12.90
N GLY A 293 9.65 9.42 12.91
CA GLY A 293 10.71 8.85 12.07
C GLY A 293 10.46 9.04 10.57
N VAL A 294 9.25 8.72 10.10
CA VAL A 294 8.86 8.91 8.69
C VAL A 294 8.88 10.39 8.29
N PHE A 295 8.39 11.28 9.16
CA PHE A 295 8.42 12.72 8.93
C PHE A 295 9.85 13.26 8.78
N LEU A 296 10.78 12.80 9.62
CA LEU A 296 12.20 13.17 9.53
C LEU A 296 12.85 12.79 8.20
N ILE A 297 12.50 11.61 7.65
CA ILE A 297 12.98 11.19 6.32
C ILE A 297 12.40 12.09 5.23
N GLY A 298 11.10 12.37 5.29
CA GLY A 298 10.38 13.18 4.30
C GLY A 298 10.78 14.67 4.29
N TRP A 299 11.12 15.25 5.45
CA TRP A 299 11.43 16.67 5.61
C TRP A 299 12.69 17.12 4.87
N ARG A 300 13.71 16.26 4.79
CA ARG A 300 15.00 16.58 4.14
C ARG A 300 15.24 15.84 2.82
N GLY A 301 14.24 15.21 2.25
CA GLY A 301 14.29 14.65 0.89
C GLY A 301 14.23 15.73 -0.21
N LYS A 302 14.59 17.00 0.13
CA LYS A 302 14.79 18.11 -0.79
C LYS A 302 16.25 18.27 -1.13
#